data_1dd88707375924f3ebf98183048db9a8
#
_entry.id   1dd88707375924f3ebf98183048db9a8
#
_cell.length_a   1.000
_cell.length_b   1.000
_cell.length_c   1.000
_cell.angle_alpha   90.00
_cell.angle_beta   90.00
_cell.angle_gamma   90.00
#
_symmetry.space_group_name_H-M   'P 1'
#
loop_
_entity.id
_entity.type
_entity.pdbx_description
1 polymer ?
#
loop_
_entity_poly.entity_id
_entity_poly.type
_entity_poly.pdbx_seq_one_letter_code
_entity_poly.pdbx_strand_id
1 'polypeptide(L)'
;MKNLKPNSNIGSLVYEVACQNPEIEAIRYKGNVLTYKDLNHDALLIASFLLKQGAENKTIGILGERNITSLTGVLGSIYAGCSYTPLNTNYPQDKVSKIIKEAEIRYIICQYKDLSKYHEIFKKNNVVILMPSDETISVDKALIFKEQIKTIQPLSHPQDVCKETNAYILYTSGTTGNPKGVQVSHANLISFLSNMTGIYQLPKGFRASQTFDLSFDLSVCDLFFTWTNAGTLCLLSEEDKLLPSDYINREKIYFWYSVPTLASIMNKFGALKDGAFPTLKYSLFCGEPFPLELATKWSRSACNSTVENLYGPSEATIHLTRRVLNKKDFKSKFYNGIMPIGRPFADHFVKIVNKDFQLVKVGEIGQIILSGPQITKGYLKDTIKTKKSFVKLDLDSNNHTWYLTGDLGFYNRDGDLEFFGRNDSQIKLAGRRVELGEIEYALRKYSQLEDIIILPNRNNKKEIIGVIGFTTSPIDDDIIDFIRSDSSRLIESIFFPKRIITVSKFPTSDSGKISRKKLLATYFKEGKLI
;
A
#
# COMPACT_ATOMS: atom_id res chain seq x y z
N MET A 1 -17.83 5.25 15.95
CA MET A 1 -17.46 3.87 16.33
C MET A 1 -17.58 3.54 17.84
N LYS A 2 -18.10 4.44 18.68
CA LYS A 2 -18.19 4.19 20.14
C LYS A 2 -19.16 3.06 20.58
N ASN A 3 -19.97 2.51 19.68
CA ASN A 3 -20.98 1.46 19.98
C ASN A 3 -21.00 0.38 18.89
N LEU A 4 -19.84 -0.20 18.54
CA LEU A 4 -19.81 -1.33 17.63
C LEU A 4 -20.56 -2.53 18.21
N LYS A 5 -21.52 -3.07 17.47
CA LYS A 5 -22.14 -4.35 17.82
C LYS A 5 -21.07 -5.45 17.79
N PRO A 6 -21.12 -6.46 18.65
CA PRO A 6 -20.09 -7.51 18.75
C PRO A 6 -19.76 -8.22 17.43
N ASN A 7 -20.69 -8.24 16.48
CA ASN A 7 -20.58 -8.93 15.18
C ASN A 7 -20.46 -7.97 13.99
N SER A 8 -20.14 -6.68 14.21
CA SER A 8 -19.99 -5.74 13.10
C SER A 8 -18.83 -6.15 12.18
N ASN A 9 -19.05 -6.12 10.88
CA ASN A 9 -18.03 -6.23 9.85
C ASN A 9 -17.89 -4.89 9.11
N ILE A 10 -16.87 -4.74 8.27
CA ILE A 10 -16.63 -3.46 7.56
C ILE A 10 -17.79 -3.08 6.65
N GLY A 11 -18.44 -4.06 6.00
CA GLY A 11 -19.59 -3.82 5.14
C GLY A 11 -20.76 -3.20 5.91
N SER A 12 -21.11 -3.78 7.06
CA SER A 12 -22.20 -3.25 7.90
C SER A 12 -21.92 -1.83 8.40
N LEU A 13 -20.65 -1.51 8.73
CA LEU A 13 -20.27 -0.16 9.19
C LEU A 13 -20.45 0.89 8.09
N VAL A 14 -19.98 0.61 6.88
CA VAL A 14 -20.15 1.55 5.74
C VAL A 14 -21.63 1.67 5.38
N TYR A 15 -22.38 0.57 5.39
CA TYR A 15 -23.80 0.56 5.09
C TYR A 15 -24.60 1.42 6.08
N GLU A 16 -24.36 1.28 7.39
CA GLU A 16 -25.00 2.10 8.42
C GLU A 16 -24.75 3.60 8.21
N VAL A 17 -23.51 3.97 7.87
CA VAL A 17 -23.14 5.36 7.54
C VAL A 17 -23.87 5.85 6.29
N ALA A 18 -23.95 5.02 5.24
CA ALA A 18 -24.63 5.36 4.00
C ALA A 18 -26.13 5.60 4.21
N CYS A 19 -26.78 4.73 4.99
CA CYS A 19 -28.20 4.89 5.34
C CYS A 19 -28.48 6.16 6.16
N GLN A 20 -27.56 6.55 7.05
CA GLN A 20 -27.69 7.74 7.89
C GLN A 20 -27.35 9.04 7.17
N ASN A 21 -26.62 8.98 6.04
CA ASN A 21 -26.10 10.15 5.34
C ASN A 21 -26.24 10.01 3.82
N PRO A 22 -27.42 9.65 3.26
CA PRO A 22 -27.59 9.26 1.86
C PRO A 22 -27.19 10.34 0.86
N GLU A 23 -27.40 11.61 1.19
CA GLU A 23 -27.18 12.76 0.29
C GLU A 23 -25.75 13.35 0.38
N ILE A 24 -24.91 12.87 1.32
CA ILE A 24 -23.53 13.31 1.38
C ILE A 24 -22.76 12.70 0.20
N GLU A 25 -21.84 13.48 -0.38
CA GLU A 25 -20.91 13.00 -1.39
C GLU A 25 -20.02 11.91 -0.80
N ALA A 26 -19.99 10.73 -1.39
CA ALA A 26 -19.12 9.62 -0.98
C ALA A 26 -17.81 9.58 -1.78
N ILE A 27 -17.88 9.91 -3.08
CA ILE A 27 -16.75 9.90 -4.01
C ILE A 27 -16.83 11.12 -4.94
N ARG A 28 -15.67 11.74 -5.18
CA ARG A 28 -15.48 12.78 -6.22
C ARG A 28 -14.33 12.40 -7.14
N TYR A 29 -14.57 12.46 -8.46
CA TYR A 29 -13.54 12.16 -9.46
C TYR A 29 -13.79 12.91 -10.76
N LYS A 30 -12.87 13.80 -11.18
CA LYS A 30 -12.94 14.56 -12.45
C LYS A 30 -14.29 15.25 -12.65
N GLY A 31 -14.80 15.89 -11.62
CA GLY A 31 -16.11 16.59 -11.65
C GLY A 31 -17.32 15.68 -11.44
N ASN A 32 -17.19 14.37 -11.58
CA ASN A 32 -18.25 13.43 -11.24
C ASN A 32 -18.36 13.26 -9.72
N VAL A 33 -19.59 13.18 -9.24
CA VAL A 33 -19.91 12.99 -7.82
C VAL A 33 -20.81 11.78 -7.67
N LEU A 34 -20.49 10.93 -6.71
CA LEU A 34 -21.32 9.82 -6.28
C LEU A 34 -21.72 10.07 -4.83
N THR A 35 -23.02 10.07 -4.53
CA THR A 35 -23.53 10.17 -3.15
C THR A 35 -23.38 8.84 -2.40
N TYR A 36 -23.54 8.84 -1.07
CA TYR A 36 -23.59 7.58 -0.31
C TYR A 36 -24.77 6.71 -0.74
N LYS A 37 -25.91 7.31 -1.11
CA LYS A 37 -27.06 6.60 -1.65
C LYS A 37 -26.71 5.85 -2.93
N ASP A 38 -26.03 6.53 -3.87
CA ASP A 38 -25.65 5.92 -5.16
C ASP A 38 -24.59 4.84 -4.96
N LEU A 39 -23.52 5.14 -4.20
CA LEU A 39 -22.46 4.18 -3.89
C LEU A 39 -23.02 2.92 -3.23
N ASN A 40 -23.92 3.10 -2.24
CA ASN A 40 -24.54 1.99 -1.53
C ASN A 40 -25.43 1.15 -2.44
N HIS A 41 -26.24 1.79 -3.29
CA HIS A 41 -27.09 1.10 -4.27
C HIS A 41 -26.26 0.25 -5.23
N ASP A 42 -25.24 0.83 -5.85
CA ASP A 42 -24.40 0.14 -6.82
C ASP A 42 -23.59 -1.00 -6.18
N ALA A 43 -23.10 -0.80 -4.95
CA ALA A 43 -22.38 -1.84 -4.20
C ALA A 43 -23.31 -3.02 -3.82
N LEU A 44 -24.55 -2.76 -3.40
CA LEU A 44 -25.56 -3.81 -3.10
C LEU A 44 -25.96 -4.56 -4.37
N LEU A 45 -26.02 -3.89 -5.51
CA LEU A 45 -26.32 -4.50 -6.79
C LEU A 45 -25.20 -5.46 -7.22
N ILE A 46 -23.93 -5.00 -7.15
CA ILE A 46 -22.75 -5.85 -7.41
C ILE A 46 -22.73 -7.04 -6.45
N ALA A 47 -22.96 -6.81 -5.17
CA ALA A 47 -23.00 -7.88 -4.17
C ALA A 47 -24.07 -8.94 -4.48
N SER A 48 -25.28 -8.49 -4.84
CA SER A 48 -26.37 -9.40 -5.24
C SER A 48 -25.99 -10.24 -6.45
N PHE A 49 -25.33 -9.64 -7.45
CA PHE A 49 -24.84 -10.37 -8.62
C PHE A 49 -23.82 -11.43 -8.22
N LEU A 50 -22.80 -11.06 -7.45
CA LEU A 50 -21.73 -11.97 -6.98
C LEU A 50 -22.31 -13.18 -6.25
N LEU A 51 -23.26 -12.96 -5.35
CA LEU A 51 -23.91 -14.04 -4.60
C LEU A 51 -24.72 -14.97 -5.51
N LYS A 52 -25.47 -14.44 -6.49
CA LYS A 52 -26.16 -15.26 -7.50
C LYS A 52 -25.22 -16.13 -8.32
N GLN A 53 -23.97 -15.72 -8.48
CA GLN A 53 -22.93 -16.51 -9.12
C GLN A 53 -22.20 -17.49 -8.19
N GLY A 54 -22.60 -17.58 -6.92
CA GLY A 54 -21.96 -18.46 -5.93
C GLY A 54 -20.58 -17.99 -5.48
N ALA A 55 -20.39 -16.67 -5.37
CA ALA A 55 -19.13 -16.07 -4.96
C ALA A 55 -18.95 -15.98 -3.44
N GLU A 56 -19.82 -16.57 -2.63
CA GLU A 56 -19.76 -16.53 -1.17
C GLU A 56 -18.37 -16.96 -0.66
N ASN A 57 -17.82 -16.16 0.26
CA ASN A 57 -16.50 -16.40 0.88
C ASN A 57 -15.33 -16.52 -0.12
N LYS A 58 -15.48 -16.02 -1.35
CA LYS A 58 -14.43 -16.02 -2.37
C LYS A 58 -13.61 -14.74 -2.31
N THR A 59 -12.48 -14.74 -3.02
CA THR A 59 -11.69 -13.54 -3.27
C THR A 59 -12.04 -12.97 -4.63
N ILE A 60 -12.41 -11.70 -4.66
CA ILE A 60 -12.77 -10.97 -5.88
C ILE A 60 -11.56 -10.15 -6.33
N GLY A 61 -11.17 -10.30 -7.59
CA GLY A 61 -10.16 -9.44 -8.20
C GLY A 61 -10.73 -8.06 -8.55
N ILE A 62 -10.03 -7.01 -8.19
CA ILE A 62 -10.36 -5.64 -8.62
C ILE A 62 -9.27 -5.20 -9.58
N LEU A 63 -9.52 -5.25 -10.88
CA LEU A 63 -8.57 -4.81 -11.89
C LEU A 63 -8.87 -3.36 -12.27
N GLY A 64 -7.90 -2.51 -12.10
CA GLY A 64 -8.03 -1.11 -12.48
C GLY A 64 -7.23 -0.18 -11.59
N GLU A 65 -7.23 1.07 -12.02
CA GLU A 65 -6.67 2.18 -11.27
C GLU A 65 -7.72 2.78 -10.33
N ARG A 66 -7.40 3.95 -9.76
CA ARG A 66 -8.33 4.74 -8.95
C ARG A 66 -9.45 5.30 -9.82
N ASN A 67 -10.60 4.66 -9.80
CA ASN A 67 -11.80 5.11 -10.48
C ASN A 67 -13.05 4.65 -9.72
N ILE A 68 -14.19 5.21 -10.03
CA ILE A 68 -15.46 4.93 -9.35
C ILE A 68 -15.80 3.43 -9.43
N THR A 69 -15.63 2.79 -10.59
CA THR A 69 -15.93 1.36 -10.80
C THR A 69 -15.12 0.47 -9.85
N SER A 70 -13.80 0.71 -9.76
CA SER A 70 -12.93 -0.06 -8.88
C SER A 70 -13.32 0.11 -7.41
N LEU A 71 -13.63 1.34 -6.97
CA LEU A 71 -14.01 1.61 -5.59
C LEU A 71 -15.38 1.01 -5.24
N THR A 72 -16.35 1.15 -6.12
CA THR A 72 -17.66 0.52 -5.96
C THR A 72 -17.55 -1.01 -5.97
N GLY A 73 -16.67 -1.56 -6.81
CA GLY A 73 -16.34 -2.98 -6.84
C GLY A 73 -15.72 -3.49 -5.53
N VAL A 74 -14.82 -2.71 -4.92
CA VAL A 74 -14.29 -3.01 -3.57
C VAL A 74 -15.42 -3.11 -2.56
N LEU A 75 -16.29 -2.10 -2.51
CA LEU A 75 -17.40 -2.08 -1.54
C LEU A 75 -18.42 -3.19 -1.83
N GLY A 76 -18.76 -3.45 -3.10
CA GLY A 76 -19.66 -4.53 -3.52
C GLY A 76 -19.12 -5.91 -3.15
N SER A 77 -17.81 -6.13 -3.26
CA SER A 77 -17.16 -7.37 -2.79
C SER A 77 -17.31 -7.55 -1.29
N ILE A 78 -17.04 -6.51 -0.51
CA ILE A 78 -17.23 -6.50 0.95
C ILE A 78 -18.70 -6.73 1.33
N TYR A 79 -19.65 -6.12 0.62
CA TYR A 79 -21.09 -6.30 0.86
C TYR A 79 -21.58 -7.71 0.54
N ALA A 80 -20.93 -8.40 -0.41
CA ALA A 80 -21.19 -9.80 -0.71
C ALA A 80 -20.58 -10.78 0.31
N GLY A 81 -19.90 -10.29 1.36
CA GLY A 81 -19.16 -11.13 2.29
C GLY A 81 -17.90 -11.76 1.71
N CYS A 82 -17.40 -11.20 0.62
CA CYS A 82 -16.17 -11.62 -0.06
C CYS A 82 -14.98 -10.79 0.43
N SER A 83 -13.77 -11.36 0.30
CA SER A 83 -12.56 -10.55 0.33
C SER A 83 -12.26 -9.97 -1.06
N TYR A 84 -11.51 -8.88 -1.14
CA TYR A 84 -11.02 -8.40 -2.42
C TYR A 84 -9.50 -8.43 -2.52
N THR A 85 -9.00 -8.51 -3.76
CA THR A 85 -7.57 -8.40 -4.09
C THR A 85 -7.42 -7.42 -5.25
N PRO A 86 -6.73 -6.29 -5.08
CA PRO A 86 -6.42 -5.40 -6.17
C PRO A 86 -5.43 -6.01 -7.16
N LEU A 87 -5.72 -5.83 -8.44
CA LEU A 87 -4.87 -6.19 -9.56
C LEU A 87 -4.51 -4.89 -10.30
N ASN A 88 -3.26 -4.44 -10.14
CA ASN A 88 -2.80 -3.21 -10.79
C ASN A 88 -2.62 -3.43 -12.29
N THR A 89 -3.08 -2.48 -13.13
CA THR A 89 -2.96 -2.53 -14.60
C THR A 89 -1.51 -2.53 -15.08
N ASN A 90 -0.56 -2.09 -14.24
CA ASN A 90 0.87 -2.13 -14.52
C ASN A 90 1.54 -3.45 -14.11
N TYR A 91 0.83 -4.37 -13.47
CA TYR A 91 1.43 -5.64 -13.10
C TYR A 91 1.84 -6.45 -14.35
N PRO A 92 2.98 -7.16 -14.28
CA PRO A 92 3.32 -8.17 -15.26
C PRO A 92 2.23 -9.24 -15.34
N GLN A 93 2.01 -9.76 -16.55
CA GLN A 93 1.00 -10.79 -16.80
C GLN A 93 1.23 -12.05 -15.95
N ASP A 94 2.47 -12.48 -15.79
CA ASP A 94 2.85 -13.63 -14.95
C ASP A 94 2.48 -13.40 -13.47
N LYS A 95 2.66 -12.17 -12.97
CA LYS A 95 2.28 -11.81 -11.60
C LYS A 95 0.77 -11.91 -11.40
N VAL A 96 -0.02 -11.37 -12.34
CA VAL A 96 -1.49 -11.46 -12.31
C VAL A 96 -1.94 -12.92 -12.36
N SER A 97 -1.36 -13.74 -13.26
CA SER A 97 -1.67 -15.16 -13.35
C SER A 97 -1.38 -15.92 -12.05
N LYS A 98 -0.26 -15.62 -11.39
CA LYS A 98 0.09 -16.22 -10.08
C LYS A 98 -0.91 -15.83 -9.01
N ILE A 99 -1.26 -14.53 -8.92
CA ILE A 99 -2.23 -14.02 -7.95
C ILE A 99 -3.59 -14.70 -8.13
N ILE A 100 -4.10 -14.79 -9.38
CA ILE A 100 -5.37 -15.45 -9.69
C ILE A 100 -5.38 -16.90 -9.18
N LYS A 101 -4.31 -17.63 -9.44
CA LYS A 101 -4.21 -19.05 -9.03
C LYS A 101 -4.09 -19.21 -7.52
N GLU A 102 -3.27 -18.39 -6.87
CA GLU A 102 -3.01 -18.49 -5.43
C GLU A 102 -4.24 -18.08 -4.61
N ALA A 103 -4.88 -16.96 -4.98
CA ALA A 103 -6.09 -16.47 -4.32
C ALA A 103 -7.38 -17.12 -4.85
N GLU A 104 -7.28 -18.07 -5.81
CA GLU A 104 -8.41 -18.79 -6.43
C GLU A 104 -9.48 -17.83 -6.97
N ILE A 105 -9.04 -16.72 -7.58
CA ILE A 105 -9.93 -15.70 -8.12
C ILE A 105 -10.74 -16.27 -9.29
N ARG A 106 -12.06 -16.19 -9.17
CA ARG A 106 -13.03 -16.61 -10.22
C ARG A 106 -13.80 -15.43 -10.79
N TYR A 107 -13.83 -14.31 -10.10
CA TYR A 107 -14.55 -13.10 -10.48
C TYR A 107 -13.63 -11.92 -10.43
N ILE A 108 -13.64 -11.11 -11.48
CA ILE A 108 -12.88 -9.86 -11.56
C ILE A 108 -13.84 -8.73 -11.90
N ILE A 109 -13.71 -7.61 -11.19
CA ILE A 109 -14.43 -6.37 -11.48
C ILE A 109 -13.44 -5.40 -12.13
N CYS A 110 -13.78 -4.84 -13.30
CA CYS A 110 -12.95 -3.87 -14.01
C CYS A 110 -13.77 -2.96 -14.93
N GLN A 111 -13.10 -2.02 -15.59
CA GLN A 111 -13.61 -1.33 -16.78
C GLN A 111 -13.09 -2.04 -18.03
N TYR A 112 -13.85 -1.96 -19.14
CA TYR A 112 -13.48 -2.60 -20.40
C TYR A 112 -12.10 -2.17 -20.91
N LYS A 113 -11.76 -0.89 -20.77
CA LYS A 113 -10.46 -0.35 -21.17
C LYS A 113 -9.26 -1.02 -20.49
N ASP A 114 -9.44 -1.57 -19.28
CA ASP A 114 -8.38 -2.18 -18.48
C ASP A 114 -8.16 -3.66 -18.81
N LEU A 115 -9.09 -4.25 -19.61
CA LEU A 115 -9.13 -5.69 -19.89
C LEU A 115 -8.08 -6.16 -20.89
N SER A 116 -7.74 -5.35 -21.91
CA SER A 116 -7.01 -5.78 -23.11
C SER A 116 -5.71 -6.55 -22.81
N LYS A 117 -4.94 -6.08 -21.85
CA LYS A 117 -3.65 -6.70 -21.47
C LYS A 117 -3.79 -8.10 -20.85
N TYR A 118 -4.92 -8.39 -20.21
CA TYR A 118 -5.09 -9.57 -19.36
C TYR A 118 -6.16 -10.54 -19.83
N HIS A 119 -6.89 -10.22 -20.90
CA HIS A 119 -8.03 -11.00 -21.38
C HIS A 119 -7.71 -12.48 -21.57
N GLU A 120 -6.61 -12.82 -22.26
CA GLU A 120 -6.19 -14.19 -22.48
C GLU A 120 -5.87 -14.95 -21.18
N ILE A 121 -5.29 -14.26 -20.19
CA ILE A 121 -4.99 -14.84 -18.87
C ILE A 121 -6.29 -15.16 -18.14
N PHE A 122 -7.27 -14.27 -18.19
CA PHE A 122 -8.56 -14.46 -17.53
C PHE A 122 -9.33 -15.61 -18.17
N LYS A 123 -9.36 -15.66 -19.49
CA LYS A 123 -9.95 -16.76 -20.25
C LYS A 123 -9.31 -18.12 -19.90
N LYS A 124 -7.97 -18.19 -19.89
CA LYS A 124 -7.22 -19.41 -19.52
C LYS A 124 -7.50 -19.90 -18.10
N ASN A 125 -7.83 -18.99 -17.18
CA ASN A 125 -8.15 -19.33 -15.79
C ASN A 125 -9.65 -19.42 -15.50
N ASN A 126 -10.52 -19.38 -16.54
CA ASN A 126 -11.97 -19.43 -16.44
C ASN A 126 -12.53 -18.36 -15.47
N VAL A 127 -12.07 -17.12 -15.61
CA VAL A 127 -12.49 -15.97 -14.79
C VAL A 127 -13.71 -15.32 -15.45
N VAL A 128 -14.73 -15.04 -14.66
CA VAL A 128 -15.88 -14.20 -15.04
C VAL A 128 -15.55 -12.75 -14.75
N ILE A 129 -15.80 -11.88 -15.73
CA ILE A 129 -15.41 -10.46 -15.68
C ILE A 129 -16.67 -9.60 -15.59
N LEU A 130 -16.77 -8.80 -14.54
CA LEU A 130 -17.86 -7.87 -14.31
C LEU A 130 -17.43 -6.46 -14.68
N MET A 131 -18.22 -5.80 -15.53
CA MET A 131 -18.02 -4.42 -16.00
C MET A 131 -19.26 -3.58 -15.69
N PRO A 132 -19.47 -3.21 -14.42
CA PRO A 132 -20.73 -2.59 -13.97
C PRO A 132 -20.96 -1.18 -14.51
N SER A 133 -19.94 -0.55 -15.07
CA SER A 133 -20.01 0.82 -15.63
C SER A 133 -20.08 0.84 -17.17
N ASP A 134 -19.81 -0.29 -17.82
CA ASP A 134 -19.67 -0.34 -19.28
C ASP A 134 -20.95 -0.90 -19.92
N GLU A 135 -21.33 -0.32 -21.07
CA GLU A 135 -22.44 -0.83 -21.89
C GLU A 135 -22.04 -2.12 -22.62
N THR A 136 -23.02 -2.93 -23.00
CA THR A 136 -22.79 -4.20 -23.68
C THR A 136 -22.18 -3.99 -25.05
N ILE A 137 -20.95 -4.49 -25.25
CA ILE A 137 -20.20 -4.39 -26.52
C ILE A 137 -19.77 -5.76 -27.05
N SER A 138 -20.08 -6.84 -26.35
CA SER A 138 -19.69 -8.21 -26.71
C SER A 138 -20.73 -9.22 -26.28
N VAL A 139 -20.78 -10.37 -27.01
CA VAL A 139 -21.63 -11.51 -26.69
C VAL A 139 -20.89 -12.64 -25.94
N ASP A 140 -19.65 -12.41 -25.54
CA ASP A 140 -18.89 -13.38 -24.75
C ASP A 140 -19.54 -13.54 -23.36
N LYS A 141 -19.96 -14.77 -23.05
CA LYS A 141 -20.66 -15.12 -21.79
C LYS A 141 -19.80 -14.92 -20.53
N ALA A 142 -18.48 -14.84 -20.68
CA ALA A 142 -17.57 -14.53 -19.56
C ALA A 142 -17.53 -13.04 -19.22
N LEU A 143 -18.07 -12.17 -20.08
CA LEU A 143 -18.13 -10.72 -19.91
C LEU A 143 -19.54 -10.31 -19.49
N ILE A 144 -19.65 -9.74 -18.30
CA ILE A 144 -20.91 -9.29 -17.70
C ILE A 144 -20.92 -7.76 -17.65
N PHE A 145 -21.86 -7.18 -18.36
CA PHE A 145 -21.99 -5.73 -18.50
C PHE A 145 -23.07 -5.14 -17.59
N LYS A 146 -23.14 -3.83 -17.54
CA LYS A 146 -24.05 -3.03 -16.71
C LYS A 146 -25.51 -3.45 -16.84
N GLU A 147 -26.00 -3.70 -18.06
CA GLU A 147 -27.40 -4.08 -18.33
C GLU A 147 -27.76 -5.40 -17.65
N GLN A 148 -26.86 -6.39 -17.72
CA GLN A 148 -27.09 -7.70 -17.10
C GLN A 148 -27.09 -7.61 -15.56
N ILE A 149 -26.23 -6.76 -14.99
CA ILE A 149 -26.18 -6.54 -13.54
C ILE A 149 -27.46 -5.84 -13.09
N LYS A 150 -27.94 -4.83 -13.82
CA LYS A 150 -29.17 -4.09 -13.51
C LYS A 150 -30.47 -4.90 -13.55
N THR A 151 -30.48 -6.06 -14.19
CA THR A 151 -31.66 -6.97 -14.16
C THR A 151 -31.86 -7.63 -12.80
N ILE A 152 -30.90 -7.50 -11.88
CA ILE A 152 -30.91 -8.14 -10.58
C ILE A 152 -31.42 -7.16 -9.52
N GLN A 153 -32.22 -7.63 -8.60
CA GLN A 153 -32.61 -6.83 -7.43
C GLN A 153 -31.40 -6.68 -6.51
N PRO A 154 -31.05 -5.44 -6.08
CA PRO A 154 -29.99 -5.22 -5.11
C PRO A 154 -30.32 -5.96 -3.79
N LEU A 155 -29.30 -6.31 -3.03
CA LEU A 155 -29.49 -6.80 -1.66
C LEU A 155 -30.17 -5.71 -0.82
N SER A 156 -30.96 -6.13 0.19
CA SER A 156 -31.54 -5.21 1.17
C SER A 156 -30.50 -4.69 2.17
N HIS A 157 -29.46 -5.47 2.42
CA HIS A 157 -28.33 -5.16 3.32
C HIS A 157 -27.12 -6.03 2.97
N PRO A 158 -25.90 -5.63 3.37
CA PRO A 158 -24.68 -6.45 3.23
C PRO A 158 -24.81 -7.80 3.96
N GLN A 159 -24.04 -8.78 3.49
CA GLN A 159 -23.96 -10.09 4.13
C GLN A 159 -23.30 -9.99 5.51
N ASP A 160 -23.86 -10.72 6.48
CA ASP A 160 -23.23 -10.93 7.76
C ASP A 160 -22.09 -11.95 7.61
N VAL A 161 -20.88 -11.55 8.00
CA VAL A 161 -19.70 -12.41 7.97
C VAL A 161 -18.96 -12.34 9.30
N CYS A 162 -18.31 -13.42 9.66
CA CYS A 162 -17.45 -13.45 10.83
C CYS A 162 -16.32 -12.42 10.70
N LYS A 163 -16.08 -11.64 11.74
CA LYS A 163 -15.02 -10.61 11.73
C LYS A 163 -13.62 -11.17 11.51
N GLU A 164 -13.41 -12.45 11.71
CA GLU A 164 -12.14 -13.15 11.48
C GLU A 164 -11.93 -13.55 10.00
N THR A 165 -12.97 -13.40 9.14
CA THR A 165 -12.79 -13.62 7.69
C THR A 165 -11.97 -12.51 7.08
N ASN A 166 -11.35 -12.79 5.93
CA ASN A 166 -10.55 -11.79 5.23
C ASN A 166 -11.45 -10.67 4.67
N ALA A 167 -11.11 -9.43 4.96
CA ALA A 167 -11.66 -8.28 4.26
C ALA A 167 -10.92 -8.05 2.93
N TYR A 168 -9.60 -8.22 2.95
CA TYR A 168 -8.79 -8.12 1.73
C TYR A 168 -7.52 -8.97 1.82
N ILE A 169 -6.95 -9.24 0.64
CA ILE A 169 -5.66 -9.89 0.49
C ILE A 169 -4.80 -9.01 -0.40
N LEU A 170 -3.72 -8.45 0.14
CA LEU A 170 -2.79 -7.63 -0.63
C LEU A 170 -1.50 -8.38 -0.93
N TYR A 171 -1.10 -8.34 -2.20
CA TYR A 171 0.09 -9.02 -2.67
C TYR A 171 1.31 -8.10 -2.64
N THR A 172 2.25 -8.41 -1.77
CA THR A 172 3.53 -7.72 -1.67
C THR A 172 4.64 -8.53 -2.36
N SER A 173 5.76 -7.87 -2.67
CA SER A 173 6.93 -8.54 -3.26
C SER A 173 7.51 -9.61 -2.32
N GLY A 174 7.97 -10.71 -2.90
CA GLY A 174 8.57 -11.82 -2.19
C GLY A 174 10.02 -12.08 -2.59
N THR A 175 10.87 -12.48 -1.65
CA THR A 175 12.31 -12.76 -1.85
C THR A 175 12.61 -13.80 -2.93
N THR A 176 11.64 -14.67 -3.26
CA THR A 176 11.76 -15.77 -4.23
C THR A 176 11.15 -15.46 -5.58
N GLY A 177 10.81 -14.18 -5.87
CA GLY A 177 10.10 -13.80 -7.09
C GLY A 177 8.62 -14.21 -7.14
N ASN A 178 8.09 -14.78 -6.06
CA ASN A 178 6.67 -15.06 -5.92
C ASN A 178 6.02 -14.01 -5.00
N PRO A 179 4.93 -13.36 -5.43
CA PRO A 179 4.21 -12.42 -4.58
C PRO A 179 3.67 -13.14 -3.33
N LYS A 180 3.55 -12.39 -2.22
CA LYS A 180 3.00 -12.89 -0.95
C LYS A 180 1.65 -12.25 -0.70
N GLY A 181 0.61 -13.05 -0.52
CA GLY A 181 -0.72 -12.56 -0.15
C GLY A 181 -0.84 -12.32 1.36
N VAL A 182 -0.80 -11.07 1.80
CA VAL A 182 -1.04 -10.69 3.21
C VAL A 182 -2.54 -10.70 3.47
N GLN A 183 -2.97 -11.53 4.42
CA GLN A 183 -4.38 -11.73 4.75
C GLN A 183 -4.83 -10.81 5.87
N VAL A 184 -5.66 -9.83 5.57
CA VAL A 184 -6.20 -8.89 6.56
C VAL A 184 -7.67 -9.17 6.80
N SER A 185 -8.03 -9.45 8.06
CA SER A 185 -9.40 -9.73 8.45
C SER A 185 -10.22 -8.45 8.68
N HIS A 186 -11.54 -8.59 8.72
CA HIS A 186 -12.42 -7.50 9.16
C HIS A 186 -12.06 -7.03 10.58
N ALA A 187 -11.70 -7.94 11.49
CA ALA A 187 -11.27 -7.59 12.85
C ALA A 187 -10.02 -6.72 12.87
N ASN A 188 -8.99 -7.07 12.09
CA ASN A 188 -7.77 -6.26 11.97
C ASN A 188 -8.09 -4.84 11.48
N LEU A 189 -8.89 -4.73 10.41
CA LEU A 189 -9.26 -3.45 9.83
C LEU A 189 -10.14 -2.61 10.77
N ILE A 190 -11.09 -3.22 11.49
CA ILE A 190 -11.92 -2.54 12.49
C ILE A 190 -11.06 -2.00 13.62
N SER A 191 -10.08 -2.76 14.10
CA SER A 191 -9.14 -2.29 15.14
C SER A 191 -8.39 -1.05 14.66
N PHE A 192 -7.85 -1.08 13.44
CA PHE A 192 -7.18 0.06 12.82
C PHE A 192 -8.11 1.29 12.75
N LEU A 193 -9.29 1.14 12.15
CA LEU A 193 -10.25 2.24 11.97
C LEU A 193 -10.75 2.81 13.31
N SER A 194 -10.89 1.99 14.33
CA SER A 194 -11.28 2.44 15.68
C SER A 194 -10.21 3.34 16.29
N ASN A 195 -8.94 2.98 16.17
CA ASN A 195 -7.83 3.82 16.62
C ASN A 195 -7.80 5.16 15.86
N MET A 196 -7.92 5.11 14.53
CA MET A 196 -7.93 6.31 13.70
C MET A 196 -9.09 7.24 14.04
N THR A 197 -10.31 6.72 14.13
CA THR A 197 -11.51 7.53 14.46
C THR A 197 -11.43 8.13 15.87
N GLY A 198 -10.76 7.47 16.81
CA GLY A 198 -10.53 8.00 18.16
C GLY A 198 -9.56 9.19 18.21
N ILE A 199 -8.69 9.32 17.20
CA ILE A 199 -7.64 10.36 17.15
C ILE A 199 -8.15 11.66 16.48
N TYR A 200 -8.93 11.54 15.39
CA TYR A 200 -9.27 12.70 14.55
C TYR A 200 -10.70 13.16 14.77
N GLN A 201 -10.87 14.49 14.87
CA GLN A 201 -12.19 15.13 14.90
C GLN A 201 -12.57 15.52 13.47
N LEU A 202 -13.55 14.81 12.90
CA LEU A 202 -13.94 14.94 11.51
C LEU A 202 -15.38 15.47 11.39
N PRO A 203 -15.62 16.57 10.69
CA PRO A 203 -16.98 16.99 10.35
C PRO A 203 -17.55 16.04 9.29
N LYS A 204 -18.87 15.83 9.26
CA LYS A 204 -19.54 15.12 8.18
C LYS A 204 -19.24 15.78 6.84
N GLY A 205 -19.02 14.99 5.80
CA GLY A 205 -18.67 15.49 4.47
C GLY A 205 -17.26 16.07 4.37
N PHE A 206 -16.36 15.83 5.35
CA PHE A 206 -14.96 16.21 5.21
C PHE A 206 -14.36 15.57 3.96
N ARG A 207 -13.48 16.29 3.27
CA ARG A 207 -12.86 15.81 2.04
C ARG A 207 -11.51 15.19 2.32
N ALA A 208 -11.41 13.90 2.04
CA ALA A 208 -10.16 13.14 2.16
C ALA A 208 -9.53 12.91 0.79
N SER A 209 -8.21 13.02 0.73
CA SER A 209 -7.47 12.66 -0.48
C SER A 209 -7.45 11.14 -0.66
N GLN A 210 -7.50 10.69 -1.93
CA GLN A 210 -7.18 9.32 -2.29
C GLN A 210 -5.98 9.33 -3.25
N THR A 211 -4.77 9.18 -2.68
CA THR A 211 -3.51 9.32 -3.40
C THR A 211 -2.86 7.99 -3.76
N PHE A 212 -3.22 6.92 -3.05
CA PHE A 212 -2.60 5.61 -3.20
C PHE A 212 -3.30 4.75 -4.25
N ASP A 213 -2.50 3.96 -4.96
CA ASP A 213 -3.01 2.87 -5.78
C ASP A 213 -3.68 1.80 -4.88
N LEU A 214 -4.72 1.13 -5.37
CA LEU A 214 -5.46 0.13 -4.60
C LEU A 214 -4.61 -1.06 -4.16
N SER A 215 -3.50 -1.33 -4.84
CA SER A 215 -2.56 -2.40 -4.47
C SER A 215 -1.69 -2.07 -3.24
N PHE A 216 -1.83 -0.84 -2.68
CA PHE A 216 -1.23 -0.43 -1.42
C PHE A 216 -2.25 -0.47 -0.29
N ASP A 217 -1.85 -0.98 0.86
CA ASP A 217 -2.69 -1.00 2.06
C ASP A 217 -3.06 0.40 2.58
N LEU A 218 -2.25 1.41 2.28
CA LEU A 218 -2.56 2.81 2.59
C LEU A 218 -3.86 3.27 1.90
N SER A 219 -4.19 2.74 0.72
CA SER A 219 -5.47 3.00 0.05
C SER A 219 -6.67 2.49 0.85
N VAL A 220 -6.50 1.40 1.60
CA VAL A 220 -7.56 0.84 2.46
C VAL A 220 -7.93 1.83 3.56
N CYS A 221 -6.92 2.54 4.10
CA CYS A 221 -7.18 3.67 5.01
C CYS A 221 -7.99 4.75 4.31
N ASP A 222 -7.55 5.22 3.13
CA ASP A 222 -8.27 6.27 2.39
C ASP A 222 -9.75 5.90 2.24
N LEU A 223 -10.06 4.70 1.77
CA LEU A 223 -11.40 4.23 1.50
C LEU A 223 -12.24 4.12 2.78
N PHE A 224 -11.84 3.19 3.64
CA PHE A 224 -12.72 2.79 4.75
C PHE A 224 -12.72 3.79 5.90
N PHE A 225 -11.60 4.50 6.15
CA PHE A 225 -11.61 5.58 7.14
C PHE A 225 -12.53 6.73 6.70
N THR A 226 -12.50 7.09 5.42
CA THR A 226 -13.38 8.12 4.88
C THR A 226 -14.85 7.68 4.96
N TRP A 227 -15.18 6.51 4.45
CA TRP A 227 -16.57 6.06 4.36
C TRP A 227 -17.18 5.74 5.73
N THR A 228 -16.43 5.21 6.68
CA THR A 228 -16.94 4.94 8.04
C THR A 228 -17.09 6.19 8.90
N ASN A 229 -16.60 7.34 8.43
CA ASN A 229 -16.75 8.64 9.11
C ASN A 229 -17.58 9.66 8.30
N ALA A 230 -18.40 9.18 7.35
CA ALA A 230 -19.26 10.02 6.50
C ALA A 230 -18.49 11.14 5.77
N GLY A 231 -17.26 10.87 5.33
CA GLY A 231 -16.42 11.78 4.55
C GLY A 231 -16.61 11.60 3.04
N THR A 232 -16.06 12.51 2.27
CA THR A 232 -16.02 12.47 0.80
C THR A 232 -14.63 12.10 0.34
N LEU A 233 -14.49 11.00 -0.38
CA LEU A 233 -13.24 10.54 -0.95
C LEU A 233 -12.98 11.26 -2.28
N CYS A 234 -11.96 12.08 -2.34
CA CYS A 234 -11.56 12.80 -3.54
C CYS A 234 -10.41 12.04 -4.24
N LEU A 235 -10.64 11.55 -5.45
CA LEU A 235 -9.66 10.76 -6.17
C LEU A 235 -8.65 11.67 -6.88
N LEU A 236 -7.36 11.42 -6.65
CA LEU A 236 -6.28 12.10 -7.36
C LEU A 236 -6.15 11.50 -8.77
N SER A 237 -6.42 12.29 -9.80
CA SER A 237 -6.28 11.85 -11.19
C SER A 237 -4.82 11.75 -11.63
N GLU A 238 -4.55 11.14 -12.79
CA GLU A 238 -3.18 11.05 -13.32
C GLU A 238 -2.61 12.44 -13.67
N GLU A 239 -3.48 13.33 -14.15
CA GLU A 239 -3.12 14.72 -14.43
C GLU A 239 -2.80 15.49 -13.14
N ASP A 240 -3.59 15.29 -12.09
CA ASP A 240 -3.39 15.91 -10.78
C ASP A 240 -2.12 15.44 -10.08
N LYS A 241 -1.58 14.27 -10.41
CA LYS A 241 -0.28 13.81 -9.90
C LYS A 241 0.89 14.73 -10.29
N LEU A 242 0.75 15.45 -11.39
CA LEU A 242 1.76 16.42 -11.85
C LEU A 242 1.74 17.69 -10.99
N LEU A 243 0.55 18.12 -10.55
CA LEU A 243 0.32 19.33 -9.74
C LEU A 243 -0.64 19.04 -8.57
N PRO A 244 -0.22 18.25 -7.57
CA PRO A 244 -1.09 17.91 -6.45
C PRO A 244 -1.56 19.12 -5.61
N SER A 245 -0.82 20.24 -5.67
CA SER A 245 -1.21 21.50 -5.02
C SER A 245 -2.53 22.04 -5.51
N ASP A 246 -2.76 21.99 -6.84
CA ASP A 246 -3.99 22.48 -7.45
C ASP A 246 -5.17 21.59 -7.07
N TYR A 247 -4.95 20.28 -7.04
CA TYR A 247 -5.94 19.31 -6.57
C TYR A 247 -6.32 19.57 -5.10
N ILE A 248 -5.36 19.77 -4.18
CA ILE A 248 -5.63 20.06 -2.76
C ILE A 248 -6.56 21.26 -2.62
N ASN A 249 -6.27 22.34 -3.35
CA ASN A 249 -7.02 23.59 -3.26
C ASN A 249 -8.37 23.50 -3.98
N ARG A 250 -8.44 22.92 -5.19
CA ARG A 250 -9.65 22.73 -5.97
C ARG A 250 -10.67 21.87 -5.23
N GLU A 251 -10.22 20.72 -4.73
CA GLU A 251 -11.09 19.81 -4.00
C GLU A 251 -11.27 20.21 -2.53
N LYS A 252 -10.60 21.27 -2.06
CA LYS A 252 -10.65 21.75 -0.66
C LYS A 252 -10.38 20.61 0.33
N ILE A 253 -9.29 19.87 0.09
CA ILE A 253 -8.94 18.71 0.91
C ILE A 253 -8.76 19.13 2.37
N TYR A 254 -9.42 18.39 3.26
CA TYR A 254 -9.37 18.54 4.71
C TYR A 254 -8.40 17.56 5.36
N PHE A 255 -8.40 16.31 4.86
CA PHE A 255 -7.59 15.19 5.33
C PHE A 255 -6.70 14.70 4.18
N TRP A 256 -5.40 14.96 4.31
CA TRP A 256 -4.38 14.56 3.34
C TRP A 256 -3.63 13.33 3.82
N TYR A 257 -3.46 12.33 2.95
CA TYR A 257 -2.63 11.18 3.22
C TYR A 257 -1.81 10.81 1.99
N SER A 258 -0.47 10.77 2.14
CA SER A 258 0.43 10.45 1.03
C SER A 258 1.76 9.86 1.49
N VAL A 259 2.58 9.42 0.54
CA VAL A 259 4.00 9.16 0.79
C VAL A 259 4.78 10.49 0.83
N PRO A 260 5.88 10.58 1.61
CA PRO A 260 6.79 11.73 1.61
C PRO A 260 7.33 12.13 0.24
N THR A 261 7.55 11.16 -0.67
CA THR A 261 8.00 11.43 -2.04
C THR A 261 7.06 12.38 -2.79
N LEU A 262 5.74 12.28 -2.61
CA LEU A 262 4.79 13.18 -3.27
C LEU A 262 4.97 14.63 -2.80
N ALA A 263 5.14 14.84 -1.50
CA ALA A 263 5.46 16.16 -0.94
C ALA A 263 6.83 16.68 -1.41
N SER A 264 7.82 15.79 -1.56
CA SER A 264 9.15 16.14 -2.09
C SER A 264 9.06 16.63 -3.54
N ILE A 265 8.24 16.00 -4.38
CA ILE A 265 7.96 16.44 -5.74
C ILE A 265 7.33 17.84 -5.74
N MET A 266 6.28 18.04 -4.95
CA MET A 266 5.64 19.37 -4.80
C MET A 266 6.63 20.44 -4.35
N ASN A 267 7.55 20.10 -3.43
CA ASN A 267 8.61 21.01 -2.99
C ASN A 267 9.58 21.37 -4.12
N LYS A 268 9.97 20.41 -4.95
CA LYS A 268 10.87 20.65 -6.12
C LYS A 268 10.25 21.61 -7.13
N PHE A 269 8.94 21.55 -7.32
CA PHE A 269 8.19 22.45 -8.20
C PHE A 269 7.78 23.78 -7.52
N GLY A 270 8.26 24.05 -6.30
CA GLY A 270 7.98 25.31 -5.59
C GLY A 270 6.56 25.47 -5.10
N ALA A 271 5.77 24.39 -5.01
CA ALA A 271 4.38 24.44 -4.58
C ALA A 271 4.22 24.60 -3.06
N LEU A 272 5.25 24.29 -2.27
CA LEU A 272 5.21 24.42 -0.81
C LEU A 272 5.54 25.86 -0.36
N LYS A 273 4.66 26.79 -0.66
CA LYS A 273 4.70 28.18 -0.18
C LYS A 273 3.96 28.26 1.15
N ASP A 274 4.36 29.19 2.04
CA ASP A 274 3.71 29.40 3.32
C ASP A 274 2.21 29.71 3.12
N GLY A 275 1.34 29.00 3.84
CA GLY A 275 -0.12 29.15 3.76
C GLY A 275 -0.77 28.61 2.47
N ALA A 276 -0.05 27.87 1.61
CA ALA A 276 -0.56 27.39 0.32
C ALA A 276 -1.78 26.46 0.43
N PHE A 277 -1.96 25.77 1.58
CA PHE A 277 -3.00 24.76 1.78
C PHE A 277 -3.87 25.07 3.01
N PRO A 278 -4.69 26.13 2.98
CA PRO A 278 -5.43 26.61 4.15
C PRO A 278 -6.53 25.66 4.61
N THR A 279 -7.02 24.77 3.75
CA THR A 279 -8.11 23.83 4.06
C THR A 279 -7.66 22.56 4.79
N LEU A 280 -6.37 22.22 4.70
CA LEU A 280 -5.84 21.04 5.36
C LEU A 280 -5.89 21.17 6.89
N LYS A 281 -6.47 20.17 7.55
CA LYS A 281 -6.49 20.03 9.01
C LYS A 281 -5.63 18.88 9.50
N TYR A 282 -5.48 17.85 8.69
CA TYR A 282 -4.63 16.70 8.97
C TYR A 282 -3.80 16.37 7.74
N SER A 283 -2.50 16.17 7.93
CA SER A 283 -1.56 15.81 6.89
C SER A 283 -0.72 14.63 7.36
N LEU A 284 -1.03 13.45 6.85
CA LEU A 284 -0.46 12.18 7.21
C LEU A 284 0.55 11.73 6.17
N PHE A 285 1.70 11.25 6.63
CA PHE A 285 2.74 10.70 5.77
C PHE A 285 3.14 9.32 6.25
N CYS A 286 3.20 8.36 5.34
CA CYS A 286 3.55 6.98 5.64
C CYS A 286 4.30 6.33 4.48
N GLY A 287 4.93 5.20 4.73
CA GLY A 287 5.48 4.34 3.70
C GLY A 287 6.94 4.60 3.35
N GLU A 288 7.49 5.76 3.70
CA GLU A 288 8.89 6.14 3.42
C GLU A 288 9.44 6.96 4.59
N PRO A 289 10.79 7.08 4.71
CA PRO A 289 11.39 8.03 5.65
C PRO A 289 10.92 9.46 5.36
N PHE A 290 10.49 10.18 6.39
CA PHE A 290 10.00 11.55 6.26
C PHE A 290 11.04 12.56 6.76
N PRO A 291 11.77 13.28 5.85
CA PRO A 291 12.77 14.26 6.23
C PRO A 291 12.15 15.40 7.06
N LEU A 292 12.79 15.76 8.19
CA LEU A 292 12.29 16.81 9.07
C LEU A 292 12.21 18.17 8.36
N GLU A 293 13.17 18.48 7.48
CA GLU A 293 13.15 19.69 6.67
C GLU A 293 11.87 19.78 5.81
N LEU A 294 11.52 18.67 5.13
CA LEU A 294 10.32 18.59 4.30
C LEU A 294 9.04 18.69 5.15
N ALA A 295 9.00 17.99 6.29
CA ALA A 295 7.89 18.05 7.24
C ALA A 295 7.67 19.46 7.77
N THR A 296 8.76 20.17 8.13
CA THR A 296 8.73 21.56 8.58
C THR A 296 8.23 22.49 7.48
N LYS A 297 8.67 22.30 6.23
CA LYS A 297 8.21 23.09 5.10
C LYS A 297 6.75 22.84 4.80
N TRP A 298 6.31 21.58 4.80
CA TRP A 298 4.91 21.22 4.67
C TRP A 298 4.03 21.87 5.73
N SER A 299 4.48 21.87 7.00
CA SER A 299 3.72 22.46 8.10
C SER A 299 3.52 23.98 7.97
N ARG A 300 4.43 24.68 7.31
CA ARG A 300 4.26 26.10 6.98
C ARG A 300 3.27 26.29 5.84
N SER A 301 3.33 25.43 4.83
CA SER A 301 2.41 25.46 3.68
C SER A 301 0.97 25.09 4.08
N ALA A 302 0.83 24.16 5.02
CA ALA A 302 -0.44 23.71 5.60
C ALA A 302 -0.53 24.19 7.07
N CYS A 303 -0.54 25.50 7.27
CA CYS A 303 -0.39 26.13 8.61
C CYS A 303 -1.52 25.78 9.59
N ASN A 304 -2.67 25.33 9.10
CA ASN A 304 -3.82 24.88 9.89
C ASN A 304 -3.82 23.36 10.15
N SER A 305 -2.80 22.64 9.66
CA SER A 305 -2.76 21.18 9.67
C SER A 305 -1.88 20.61 10.76
N THR A 306 -2.35 19.54 11.39
CA THR A 306 -1.49 18.64 12.17
C THR A 306 -0.73 17.74 11.18
N VAL A 307 0.60 17.80 11.23
CA VAL A 307 1.48 17.00 10.36
C VAL A 307 1.98 15.78 11.12
N GLU A 308 1.88 14.60 10.51
CA GLU A 308 2.17 13.34 11.20
C GLU A 308 3.02 12.41 10.33
N ASN A 309 3.95 11.70 10.98
CA ASN A 309 4.69 10.58 10.42
C ASN A 309 4.15 9.28 10.99
N LEU A 310 3.77 8.34 10.12
CA LEU A 310 3.14 7.08 10.46
C LEU A 310 4.01 5.92 9.97
N TYR A 311 3.97 4.79 10.68
CA TYR A 311 4.72 3.61 10.29
C TYR A 311 3.94 2.33 10.59
N GLY A 312 4.01 1.40 9.67
CA GLY A 312 3.56 0.02 9.77
C GLY A 312 3.81 -0.73 8.47
N PRO A 313 4.04 -2.04 8.53
CA PRO A 313 4.00 -2.94 7.37
C PRO A 313 2.56 -3.45 7.15
N SER A 314 2.28 -3.97 5.97
CA SER A 314 0.97 -4.54 5.62
C SER A 314 0.54 -5.69 6.54
N GLU A 315 1.52 -6.42 7.08
CA GLU A 315 1.33 -7.50 8.04
C GLU A 315 0.85 -7.01 9.43
N ALA A 316 0.92 -5.69 9.66
CA ALA A 316 0.36 -5.01 10.85
C ALA A 316 -0.81 -4.09 10.48
N THR A 317 -1.49 -4.35 9.38
CA THR A 317 -2.68 -3.64 8.90
C THR A 317 -2.45 -2.14 8.78
N ILE A 318 -1.82 -1.74 7.67
CA ILE A 318 -1.59 -0.35 7.25
C ILE A 318 -0.48 0.33 8.06
N HIS A 319 -0.78 0.87 9.22
CA HIS A 319 0.20 1.44 10.15
C HIS A 319 -0.29 1.31 11.59
N LEU A 320 0.66 1.26 12.52
CA LEU A 320 0.30 1.13 13.94
C LEU A 320 1.10 2.07 14.85
N THR A 321 2.03 2.87 14.33
CA THR A 321 2.70 3.92 15.11
C THR A 321 2.45 5.29 14.50
N ARG A 322 2.59 6.33 15.35
CA ARG A 322 2.28 7.72 15.01
C ARG A 322 3.22 8.68 15.69
N ARG A 323 3.71 9.69 14.97
CA ARG A 323 4.46 10.82 15.51
C ARG A 323 3.91 12.13 14.95
N VAL A 324 3.45 13.01 15.83
CA VAL A 324 3.01 14.37 15.47
C VAL A 324 4.22 15.28 15.44
N LEU A 325 4.34 16.08 14.39
CA LEU A 325 5.33 17.15 14.30
C LEU A 325 4.94 18.32 15.21
N ASN A 326 5.83 18.70 16.12
CA ASN A 326 5.65 19.84 16.99
C ASN A 326 6.62 20.98 16.64
N LYS A 327 6.30 22.22 16.98
CA LYS A 327 7.20 23.38 16.74
C LYS A 327 8.59 23.21 17.34
N LYS A 328 8.71 22.53 18.50
CA LYS A 328 10.01 22.23 19.13
C LYS A 328 10.89 21.33 18.26
N ASP A 329 10.28 20.50 17.42
CA ASP A 329 11.00 19.54 16.57
C ASP A 329 11.75 20.23 15.41
N PHE A 330 11.38 21.45 15.01
CA PHE A 330 12.02 22.19 13.91
C PHE A 330 13.54 22.39 14.07
N LYS A 331 14.02 22.35 15.29
CA LYS A 331 15.45 22.46 15.64
C LYS A 331 16.03 21.14 16.16
N SER A 332 15.26 20.07 16.16
CA SER A 332 15.68 18.78 16.69
C SER A 332 16.70 18.11 15.77
N LYS A 333 17.61 17.36 16.38
CA LYS A 333 18.61 16.55 15.66
C LYS A 333 18.19 15.08 15.70
N PHE A 334 17.10 14.73 15.01
CA PHE A 334 16.72 13.34 14.83
C PHE A 334 17.72 12.56 13.99
N TYR A 335 17.72 11.26 14.13
CA TYR A 335 18.64 10.40 13.40
C TYR A 335 18.54 10.62 11.87
N ASN A 336 19.66 10.88 11.23
CA ASN A 336 19.75 11.22 9.79
C ASN A 336 18.82 12.37 9.33
N GLY A 337 18.34 13.24 10.22
CA GLY A 337 17.39 14.30 9.88
C GLY A 337 16.00 13.80 9.49
N ILE A 338 15.63 12.58 9.89
CA ILE A 338 14.34 11.93 9.60
C ILE A 338 13.44 12.06 10.84
N MET A 339 12.17 12.38 10.64
CA MET A 339 11.20 12.34 11.73
C MET A 339 11.09 10.94 12.33
N PRO A 340 11.07 10.81 13.67
CA PRO A 340 10.77 9.52 14.30
C PRO A 340 9.45 8.93 13.78
N ILE A 341 9.34 7.62 13.82
CA ILE A 341 8.10 6.91 13.49
C ILE A 341 7.17 6.79 14.71
N GLY A 342 7.58 7.31 15.84
CA GLY A 342 6.76 7.66 17.00
C GLY A 342 6.41 6.50 17.92
N ARG A 343 5.14 6.43 18.34
CA ARG A 343 4.65 5.51 19.36
C ARG A 343 3.49 4.68 18.83
N PRO A 344 3.28 3.47 19.36
CA PRO A 344 2.15 2.64 18.94
C PRO A 344 0.80 3.25 19.33
N PHE A 345 -0.25 2.85 18.60
CA PHE A 345 -1.64 3.06 18.99
C PHE A 345 -1.97 2.35 20.31
N ALA A 346 -3.08 2.71 20.92
CA ALA A 346 -3.60 1.99 22.09
C ALA A 346 -3.77 0.48 21.78
N ASP A 347 -3.52 -0.36 22.78
CA ASP A 347 -3.59 -1.82 22.69
C ASP A 347 -2.64 -2.47 21.66
N HIS A 348 -1.63 -1.72 21.21
CA HIS A 348 -0.58 -2.21 20.33
C HIS A 348 0.79 -2.10 20.99
N PHE A 349 1.66 -3.02 20.64
CA PHE A 349 2.98 -3.12 21.25
C PHE A 349 4.08 -3.08 20.19
N VAL A 350 5.09 -2.27 20.47
CA VAL A 350 6.34 -2.23 19.70
C VAL A 350 7.48 -2.53 20.65
N LYS A 351 8.31 -3.48 20.29
CA LYS A 351 9.54 -3.79 21.02
C LYS A 351 10.72 -3.76 20.06
N ILE A 352 11.91 -3.60 20.61
CA ILE A 352 13.15 -3.67 19.85
C ILE A 352 13.97 -4.78 20.46
N VAL A 353 14.39 -5.73 19.62
CA VAL A 353 15.11 -6.92 20.06
C VAL A 353 16.42 -7.10 19.30
N ASN A 354 17.39 -7.73 19.97
CA ASN A 354 18.61 -8.20 19.33
C ASN A 354 18.36 -9.51 18.54
N LYS A 355 19.41 -10.09 17.95
CA LYS A 355 19.34 -11.33 17.17
C LYS A 355 18.91 -12.57 17.98
N ASP A 356 19.04 -12.51 19.30
CA ASP A 356 18.66 -13.58 20.24
C ASP A 356 17.26 -13.31 20.85
N PHE A 357 16.50 -12.39 20.27
CA PHE A 357 15.17 -11.93 20.71
C PHE A 357 15.12 -11.33 22.12
N GLN A 358 16.25 -10.82 22.64
CA GLN A 358 16.29 -10.11 23.91
C GLN A 358 16.03 -8.60 23.68
N LEU A 359 15.32 -7.98 24.61
CA LEU A 359 15.07 -6.54 24.58
C LEU A 359 16.39 -5.75 24.64
N VAL A 360 16.53 -4.74 23.78
CA VAL A 360 17.68 -3.84 23.80
C VAL A 360 17.39 -2.61 24.68
N LYS A 361 18.45 -1.92 25.12
CA LYS A 361 18.34 -0.69 25.90
C LYS A 361 17.96 0.50 25.01
N VAL A 362 17.46 1.58 25.65
CA VAL A 362 17.21 2.85 24.96
C VAL A 362 18.48 3.35 24.28
N GLY A 363 18.38 3.71 23.01
CA GLY A 363 19.48 4.12 22.15
C GLY A 363 20.23 2.99 21.46
N GLU A 364 20.01 1.73 21.83
CA GLU A 364 20.59 0.57 21.14
C GLU A 364 19.73 0.15 19.94
N ILE A 365 20.41 -0.16 18.83
CA ILE A 365 19.75 -0.57 17.57
C ILE A 365 19.41 -2.06 17.65
N GLY A 366 18.17 -2.39 17.30
CA GLY A 366 17.70 -3.76 17.16
C GLY A 366 16.60 -3.88 16.12
N GLN A 367 16.07 -5.09 15.96
CA GLN A 367 14.94 -5.33 15.08
C GLN A 367 13.64 -4.84 15.73
N ILE A 368 12.85 -4.09 14.98
CA ILE A 368 11.50 -3.69 15.36
C ILE A 368 10.58 -4.91 15.25
N ILE A 369 9.87 -5.23 16.32
CA ILE A 369 8.83 -6.25 16.34
C ILE A 369 7.51 -5.66 16.81
N LEU A 370 6.40 -6.14 16.23
CA LEU A 370 5.08 -5.56 16.40
C LEU A 370 4.09 -6.60 16.92
N SER A 371 3.18 -6.19 17.81
CA SER A 371 2.09 -7.01 18.30
C SER A 371 0.83 -6.19 18.54
N GLY A 372 -0.31 -6.85 18.62
CA GLY A 372 -1.61 -6.26 18.90
C GLY A 372 -2.70 -6.68 17.92
N PRO A 373 -3.93 -6.15 18.06
CA PRO A 373 -5.11 -6.57 17.28
C PRO A 373 -5.00 -6.36 15.77
N GLN A 374 -4.11 -5.46 15.30
CA GLN A 374 -3.88 -5.22 13.87
C GLN A 374 -2.94 -6.24 13.22
N ILE A 375 -2.27 -7.10 14.00
CA ILE A 375 -1.36 -8.11 13.45
C ILE A 375 -2.18 -9.16 12.70
N THR A 376 -1.83 -9.36 11.43
CA THR A 376 -2.55 -10.29 10.55
C THR A 376 -2.26 -11.75 10.90
N LYS A 377 -3.08 -12.65 10.39
CA LYS A 377 -2.87 -14.10 10.61
C LYS A 377 -1.76 -14.71 9.75
N GLY A 378 -1.14 -13.91 8.88
CA GLY A 378 0.00 -14.33 8.06
C GLY A 378 -0.25 -14.31 6.56
N TYR A 379 0.50 -15.13 5.83
CA TYR A 379 0.50 -15.17 4.38
C TYR A 379 -0.41 -16.28 3.85
N LEU A 380 -1.15 -15.97 2.78
CA LEU A 380 -2.04 -16.91 2.12
C LEU A 380 -1.23 -18.11 1.61
N LYS A 381 -1.67 -19.32 1.98
CA LYS A 381 -1.07 -20.60 1.57
C LYS A 381 0.45 -20.74 1.80
N ASP A 382 1.07 -19.87 2.62
CA ASP A 382 2.50 -19.93 2.95
C ASP A 382 2.70 -20.06 4.48
N THR A 383 2.48 -21.27 4.99
CA THR A 383 2.61 -21.58 6.41
C THR A 383 4.06 -21.54 6.91
N ILE A 384 5.02 -21.85 6.03
CA ILE A 384 6.45 -21.83 6.38
C ILE A 384 6.89 -20.40 6.66
N LYS A 385 6.57 -19.49 5.74
CA LYS A 385 6.91 -18.08 5.87
C LYS A 385 6.12 -17.41 7.01
N THR A 386 4.85 -17.78 7.17
CA THR A 386 4.03 -17.30 8.29
C THR A 386 4.71 -17.64 9.62
N LYS A 387 5.10 -18.90 9.86
CA LYS A 387 5.78 -19.32 11.08
C LYS A 387 7.14 -18.64 11.30
N LYS A 388 7.85 -18.27 10.23
CA LYS A 388 9.13 -17.53 10.31
C LYS A 388 8.94 -16.06 10.67
N SER A 389 7.85 -15.45 10.24
CA SER A 389 7.61 -14.01 10.39
C SER A 389 6.73 -13.67 11.61
N PHE A 390 5.88 -14.60 12.03
CA PHE A 390 4.96 -14.43 13.15
C PHE A 390 5.32 -15.43 14.24
N VAL A 391 5.94 -14.95 15.31
CA VAL A 391 6.52 -15.76 16.37
C VAL A 391 5.86 -15.50 17.71
N LYS A 392 5.83 -16.50 18.56
CA LYS A 392 5.43 -16.32 19.96
C LYS A 392 6.69 -16.07 20.79
N LEU A 393 6.78 -14.93 21.45
CA LEU A 393 7.88 -14.55 22.32
C LEU A 393 7.31 -14.11 23.67
N ASP A 394 7.85 -14.64 24.75
CA ASP A 394 7.52 -14.22 26.11
C ASP A 394 8.42 -13.05 26.52
N LEU A 395 8.00 -11.85 26.15
CA LEU A 395 8.73 -10.60 26.44
C LEU A 395 8.10 -9.78 27.57
N ASP A 396 6.84 -10.09 27.95
CA ASP A 396 6.04 -9.30 28.88
C ASP A 396 4.94 -10.11 29.60
N SER A 397 5.11 -11.42 29.76
CA SER A 397 4.17 -12.34 30.42
C SER A 397 2.78 -12.51 29.75
N ASN A 398 2.57 -11.95 28.56
CA ASN A 398 1.27 -11.93 27.88
C ASN A 398 1.17 -12.85 26.66
N ASN A 399 2.19 -13.68 26.39
CA ASN A 399 2.23 -14.68 25.28
C ASN A 399 1.71 -14.14 23.93
N HIS A 400 2.09 -12.90 23.58
CA HIS A 400 1.70 -12.27 22.33
C HIS A 400 2.31 -12.95 21.11
N THR A 401 1.59 -12.89 19.98
CA THR A 401 2.18 -13.14 18.66
C THR A 401 2.87 -11.87 18.19
N TRP A 402 4.16 -11.97 17.86
CA TRP A 402 4.97 -10.87 17.37
C TRP A 402 5.27 -11.03 15.89
N TYR A 403 5.06 -9.96 15.13
CA TYR A 403 5.50 -9.88 13.75
C TYR A 403 6.94 -9.33 13.68
N LEU A 404 7.82 -10.09 13.06
CA LEU A 404 9.23 -9.72 12.81
C LEU A 404 9.30 -8.87 11.54
N THR A 405 9.49 -7.56 11.67
CA THR A 405 9.38 -6.64 10.53
C THR A 405 10.55 -6.72 9.55
N GLY A 406 11.73 -7.12 10.03
CA GLY A 406 13.01 -6.95 9.32
C GLY A 406 13.50 -5.49 9.31
N ASP A 407 12.75 -4.56 9.86
CA ASP A 407 13.15 -3.18 10.05
C ASP A 407 13.99 -3.05 11.32
N LEU A 408 15.02 -2.19 11.29
CA LEU A 408 15.86 -1.84 12.42
C LEU A 408 15.49 -0.47 12.94
N GLY A 409 15.56 -0.30 14.26
CA GLY A 409 15.29 0.96 14.93
C GLY A 409 15.81 0.99 16.35
N PHE A 410 15.55 2.10 17.03
CA PHE A 410 15.87 2.29 18.44
C PHE A 410 14.90 3.27 19.07
N TYR A 411 14.70 3.19 20.37
CA TYR A 411 14.00 4.22 21.12
C TYR A 411 14.96 5.36 21.47
N ASN A 412 14.58 6.59 21.13
CA ASN A 412 15.31 7.76 21.57
C ASN A 412 14.97 8.10 23.06
N ARG A 413 15.64 9.13 23.61
CA ARG A 413 15.45 9.53 25.01
C ARG A 413 14.05 10.07 25.32
N ASP A 414 13.32 10.54 24.32
CA ASP A 414 11.94 11.01 24.46
C ASP A 414 10.93 9.84 24.41
N GLY A 415 11.40 8.62 24.21
CA GLY A 415 10.58 7.42 24.09
C GLY A 415 9.88 7.27 22.73
N ASP A 416 10.31 8.02 21.71
CA ASP A 416 9.85 7.85 20.36
C ASP A 416 10.72 6.83 19.61
N LEU A 417 10.11 6.02 18.76
CA LEU A 417 10.78 5.05 17.91
C LEU A 417 11.41 5.76 16.70
N GLU A 418 12.70 5.57 16.49
CA GLU A 418 13.43 6.04 15.32
C GLU A 418 13.77 4.88 14.38
N PHE A 419 13.54 5.09 13.08
CA PHE A 419 13.84 4.11 12.05
C PHE A 419 15.31 4.20 11.65
N PHE A 420 16.03 3.08 11.72
CA PHE A 420 17.45 3.03 11.36
C PHE A 420 17.68 2.52 9.93
N GLY A 421 16.86 1.60 9.45
CA GLY A 421 17.00 0.95 8.13
C GLY A 421 16.40 -0.44 8.11
N ARG A 422 16.88 -1.29 7.20
CA ARG A 422 16.46 -2.69 7.12
C ARG A 422 17.66 -3.63 7.27
N ASN A 423 17.40 -4.81 7.81
CA ASN A 423 18.40 -5.88 7.92
C ASN A 423 18.47 -6.78 6.67
N ASP A 424 17.59 -6.58 5.69
CA ASP A 424 17.48 -7.34 4.45
C ASP A 424 17.66 -6.47 3.19
N SER A 425 17.44 -7.06 2.00
CA SER A 425 17.57 -6.40 0.71
C SER A 425 16.27 -5.76 0.21
N GLN A 426 15.28 -5.61 1.06
CA GLN A 426 14.06 -4.90 0.70
C GLN A 426 14.27 -3.39 0.67
N ILE A 427 13.63 -2.74 -0.29
CA ILE A 427 13.58 -1.28 -0.37
C ILE A 427 12.12 -0.81 -0.52
N LYS A 428 11.90 0.46 -0.25
CA LYS A 428 10.68 1.16 -0.67
C LYS A 428 11.04 2.13 -1.79
N LEU A 429 10.38 2.02 -2.92
CA LEU A 429 10.56 2.88 -4.08
C LEU A 429 9.21 3.46 -4.50
N ALA A 430 9.07 4.77 -4.42
CA ALA A 430 7.79 5.48 -4.62
C ALA A 430 6.64 4.88 -3.78
N GLY A 431 6.91 4.60 -2.52
CA GLY A 431 6.00 3.94 -1.58
C GLY A 431 5.86 2.42 -1.74
N ARG A 432 6.34 1.84 -2.83
CA ARG A 432 6.21 0.40 -3.11
C ARG A 432 7.33 -0.38 -2.44
N ARG A 433 6.94 -1.40 -1.66
CA ARG A 433 7.87 -2.36 -1.07
C ARG A 433 8.32 -3.35 -2.15
N VAL A 434 9.62 -3.44 -2.40
CA VAL A 434 10.20 -4.36 -3.39
C VAL A 434 11.44 -5.07 -2.83
N GLU A 435 11.52 -6.35 -3.14
CA GLU A 435 12.71 -7.17 -2.89
C GLU A 435 13.67 -6.99 -4.07
N LEU A 436 14.88 -6.55 -3.83
CA LEU A 436 15.88 -6.45 -4.89
C LEU A 436 16.14 -7.81 -5.57
N GLY A 437 16.04 -8.90 -4.79
CA GLY A 437 16.15 -10.26 -5.30
C GLY A 437 15.03 -10.66 -6.28
N GLU A 438 13.85 -10.06 -6.20
CA GLU A 438 12.76 -10.29 -7.17
C GLU A 438 13.13 -9.73 -8.55
N ILE A 439 13.72 -8.53 -8.56
CA ILE A 439 14.21 -7.90 -9.78
C ILE A 439 15.37 -8.72 -10.38
N GLU A 440 16.34 -9.13 -9.54
CA GLU A 440 17.44 -9.99 -9.96
C GLU A 440 16.94 -11.30 -10.56
N TYR A 441 15.99 -11.97 -9.90
CA TYR A 441 15.42 -13.24 -10.38
C TYR A 441 14.75 -13.07 -11.74
N ALA A 442 14.01 -11.99 -11.96
CA ALA A 442 13.35 -11.73 -13.23
C ALA A 442 14.36 -11.46 -14.35
N LEU A 443 15.40 -10.66 -14.06
CA LEU A 443 16.43 -10.29 -15.06
C LEU A 443 17.42 -11.41 -15.36
N ARG A 444 17.68 -12.34 -14.42
CA ARG A 444 18.54 -13.52 -14.64
C ARG A 444 17.98 -14.53 -15.65
N LYS A 445 16.76 -14.35 -16.12
CA LYS A 445 16.22 -15.14 -17.24
C LYS A 445 16.87 -14.82 -18.58
N TYR A 446 17.55 -13.69 -18.66
CA TYR A 446 18.34 -13.29 -19.83
C TYR A 446 19.80 -13.73 -19.63
N SER A 447 20.36 -14.46 -20.61
CA SER A 447 21.72 -15.01 -20.54
C SER A 447 22.79 -13.94 -20.31
N GLN A 448 22.54 -12.71 -20.78
CA GLN A 448 23.45 -11.58 -20.58
C GLN A 448 23.43 -11.03 -19.14
N LEU A 449 22.45 -11.44 -18.31
CA LEU A 449 22.24 -10.92 -16.95
C LEU A 449 22.18 -12.03 -15.90
N GLU A 450 22.74 -13.21 -16.16
CA GLU A 450 22.68 -14.36 -15.22
C GLU A 450 23.26 -14.06 -13.82
N ASP A 451 24.23 -13.16 -13.76
CA ASP A 451 24.94 -12.77 -12.55
C ASP A 451 24.50 -11.42 -11.97
N ILE A 452 23.44 -10.82 -12.53
CA ILE A 452 23.02 -9.46 -12.16
C ILE A 452 22.81 -9.27 -10.66
N ILE A 453 23.33 -8.17 -10.13
CA ILE A 453 23.10 -7.69 -8.77
C ILE A 453 22.41 -6.34 -8.83
N ILE A 454 21.32 -6.19 -8.11
CA ILE A 454 20.54 -4.93 -8.04
C ILE A 454 20.83 -4.20 -6.74
N LEU A 455 21.10 -2.91 -6.85
CA LEU A 455 21.30 -2.01 -5.71
C LEU A 455 20.37 -0.80 -5.79
N PRO A 456 20.00 -0.20 -4.64
CA PRO A 456 19.21 1.02 -4.63
C PRO A 456 20.03 2.20 -5.16
N ASN A 457 19.50 2.93 -6.13
CA ASN A 457 20.03 4.21 -6.58
C ASN A 457 19.53 5.32 -5.64
N ARG A 458 20.47 6.05 -5.02
CA ARG A 458 20.15 7.11 -4.07
C ARG A 458 20.61 8.47 -4.59
N ASN A 459 19.83 9.51 -4.30
CA ASN A 459 20.24 10.89 -4.56
C ASN A 459 21.18 11.41 -3.46
N ASN A 460 21.64 12.66 -3.59
CA ASN A 460 22.52 13.33 -2.61
C ASN A 460 21.89 13.46 -1.20
N LYS A 461 20.56 13.39 -1.10
CA LYS A 461 19.81 13.38 0.18
C LYS A 461 19.58 11.96 0.71
N LYS A 462 20.24 10.95 0.15
CA LYS A 462 20.10 9.51 0.46
C LYS A 462 18.70 8.92 0.20
N GLU A 463 17.82 9.63 -0.50
CA GLU A 463 16.51 9.11 -0.92
C GLU A 463 16.68 8.11 -2.07
N ILE A 464 15.90 7.02 -2.07
CA ILE A 464 15.92 6.02 -3.15
C ILE A 464 15.11 6.56 -4.33
N ILE A 465 15.80 6.77 -5.46
CA ILE A 465 15.21 7.32 -6.70
C ILE A 465 15.10 6.29 -7.82
N GLY A 466 15.40 5.05 -7.55
CA GLY A 466 15.39 3.95 -8.50
C GLY A 466 16.33 2.83 -8.08
N VAL A 467 16.64 1.94 -9.01
CA VAL A 467 17.63 0.87 -8.84
C VAL A 467 18.68 0.91 -9.95
N ILE A 468 19.84 0.32 -9.67
CA ILE A 468 20.95 0.16 -10.61
C ILE A 468 21.34 -1.31 -10.62
N GLY A 469 21.59 -1.86 -11.80
CA GLY A 469 22.11 -3.20 -12.01
C GLY A 469 23.62 -3.22 -12.17
N PHE A 470 24.25 -4.30 -11.72
CA PHE A 470 25.66 -4.62 -11.93
C PHE A 470 25.77 -6.04 -12.46
N THR A 471 26.55 -6.25 -13.50
CA THR A 471 26.84 -7.58 -14.10
C THR A 471 28.32 -7.70 -14.44
N THR A 472 28.84 -8.92 -14.53
CA THR A 472 30.19 -9.16 -15.05
C THR A 472 30.19 -9.42 -16.55
N SER A 473 29.00 -9.65 -17.14
CA SER A 473 28.86 -9.85 -18.59
C SER A 473 28.90 -8.51 -19.32
N PRO A 474 29.64 -8.38 -20.42
CA PRO A 474 29.55 -7.20 -21.29
C PRO A 474 28.13 -7.04 -21.83
N ILE A 475 27.59 -5.84 -21.72
CA ILE A 475 26.24 -5.51 -22.17
C ILE A 475 26.27 -4.12 -22.82
N ASP A 476 25.61 -3.96 -23.96
CA ASP A 476 25.42 -2.70 -24.66
C ASP A 476 24.00 -2.14 -24.48
N ASP A 477 23.79 -0.92 -24.94
CA ASP A 477 22.52 -0.21 -24.77
C ASP A 477 21.39 -0.86 -25.58
N ASP A 478 21.67 -1.45 -26.75
CA ASP A 478 20.67 -2.12 -27.59
C ASP A 478 20.12 -3.37 -26.88
N ILE A 479 20.99 -4.15 -26.25
CA ILE A 479 20.61 -5.31 -25.43
C ILE A 479 19.82 -4.86 -24.20
N ILE A 480 20.23 -3.76 -23.54
CA ILE A 480 19.50 -3.21 -22.38
C ILE A 480 18.10 -2.79 -22.80
N ASP A 481 17.93 -2.11 -23.93
CA ASP A 481 16.63 -1.65 -24.40
C ASP A 481 15.73 -2.82 -24.83
N PHE A 482 16.30 -3.85 -25.47
CA PHE A 482 15.58 -5.10 -25.74
C PHE A 482 15.09 -5.75 -24.45
N ILE A 483 15.98 -5.95 -23.46
CA ILE A 483 15.64 -6.57 -22.16
C ILE A 483 14.60 -5.72 -21.43
N ARG A 484 14.70 -4.40 -21.47
CA ARG A 484 13.74 -3.48 -20.85
C ARG A 484 12.33 -3.66 -21.45
N SER A 485 12.23 -3.77 -22.76
CA SER A 485 10.96 -3.99 -23.44
C SER A 485 10.38 -5.37 -23.13
N ASP A 486 11.16 -6.42 -23.28
CA ASP A 486 10.72 -7.81 -23.11
C ASP A 486 10.44 -8.15 -21.63
N SER A 487 11.25 -7.64 -20.69
CA SER A 487 11.07 -7.86 -19.26
C SER A 487 9.82 -7.19 -18.66
N SER A 488 9.13 -6.35 -19.42
CA SER A 488 7.83 -5.77 -19.02
C SER A 488 6.78 -6.83 -18.65
N ARG A 489 6.96 -8.06 -19.10
CA ARG A 489 6.15 -9.23 -18.71
C ARG A 489 6.51 -9.80 -17.33
N LEU A 490 7.69 -9.49 -16.81
CA LEU A 490 8.28 -10.09 -15.60
C LEU A 490 8.38 -9.11 -14.44
N ILE A 491 8.71 -7.84 -14.72
CA ILE A 491 8.87 -6.77 -13.73
C ILE A 491 8.15 -5.51 -14.16
N GLU A 492 7.73 -4.71 -13.19
CA GLU A 492 7.14 -3.40 -13.44
C GLU A 492 8.23 -2.43 -13.91
N SER A 493 7.92 -1.58 -14.89
CA SER A 493 8.88 -0.64 -15.49
C SER A 493 9.59 0.28 -14.48
N ILE A 494 8.90 0.64 -13.39
CA ILE A 494 9.49 1.46 -12.30
C ILE A 494 10.65 0.75 -11.58
N PHE A 495 10.68 -0.59 -11.60
CA PHE A 495 11.71 -1.41 -10.96
C PHE A 495 12.81 -1.84 -11.93
N PHE A 496 12.68 -1.52 -13.23
CA PHE A 496 13.77 -1.79 -14.16
C PHE A 496 14.96 -0.89 -13.83
N PRO A 497 16.22 -1.42 -13.83
CA PRO A 497 17.41 -0.63 -13.52
C PRO A 497 17.54 0.58 -14.45
N LYS A 498 17.75 1.76 -13.87
CA LYS A 498 18.03 2.98 -14.67
C LYS A 498 19.32 2.90 -15.47
N ARG A 499 20.27 2.12 -14.96
CA ARG A 499 21.54 1.78 -15.61
C ARG A 499 21.91 0.35 -15.25
N ILE A 500 22.59 -0.34 -16.16
CA ILE A 500 23.25 -1.62 -15.90
C ILE A 500 24.73 -1.39 -16.16
N ILE A 501 25.59 -1.71 -15.18
CA ILE A 501 27.02 -1.40 -15.19
C ILE A 501 27.78 -2.71 -15.27
N THR A 502 28.64 -2.84 -16.27
CA THR A 502 29.57 -3.96 -16.36
C THR A 502 30.74 -3.75 -15.42
N VAL A 503 31.02 -4.74 -14.58
CA VAL A 503 32.15 -4.76 -13.63
C VAL A 503 33.05 -5.93 -13.94
N SER A 504 34.35 -5.79 -13.70
CA SER A 504 35.32 -6.87 -13.97
C SER A 504 35.10 -8.09 -13.05
N LYS A 505 34.66 -7.86 -11.82
CA LYS A 505 34.31 -8.90 -10.84
C LYS A 505 33.48 -8.30 -9.69
N PHE A 506 32.65 -9.12 -9.07
CA PHE A 506 31.97 -8.72 -7.85
C PHE A 506 32.88 -8.81 -6.61
N PRO A 507 32.89 -7.79 -5.74
CA PRO A 507 33.58 -7.87 -4.46
C PRO A 507 32.89 -8.88 -3.55
N THR A 508 33.69 -9.71 -2.86
CA THR A 508 33.21 -10.73 -1.93
C THR A 508 33.42 -10.34 -0.48
N SER A 509 32.61 -10.92 0.41
CA SER A 509 32.83 -10.93 1.85
C SER A 509 33.89 -11.97 2.23
N ASP A 510 34.30 -11.98 3.49
CA ASP A 510 35.25 -12.94 4.01
C ASP A 510 34.73 -14.41 3.94
N SER A 511 33.40 -14.57 3.82
CA SER A 511 32.73 -15.86 3.59
C SER A 511 32.58 -16.23 2.11
N GLY A 512 33.20 -15.52 1.18
CA GLY A 512 33.13 -15.76 -0.27
C GLY A 512 31.83 -15.36 -0.96
N LYS A 513 30.85 -14.79 -0.25
CA LYS A 513 29.59 -14.30 -0.83
C LYS A 513 29.76 -12.89 -1.41
N ILE A 514 29.03 -12.57 -2.48
CA ILE A 514 29.01 -11.21 -3.06
C ILE A 514 28.61 -10.20 -1.99
N SER A 515 29.45 -9.16 -1.84
CA SER A 515 29.23 -8.10 -0.86
C SER A 515 28.62 -6.86 -1.50
N ARG A 516 27.28 -6.73 -1.44
CA ARG A 516 26.57 -5.54 -1.89
C ARG A 516 27.09 -4.24 -1.25
N LYS A 517 27.52 -4.32 0.03
CA LYS A 517 28.10 -3.18 0.76
C LYS A 517 29.41 -2.72 0.15
N LYS A 518 30.32 -3.64 -0.19
CA LYS A 518 31.60 -3.32 -0.86
C LYS A 518 31.34 -2.81 -2.28
N LEU A 519 30.38 -3.41 -3.01
CA LEU A 519 29.98 -2.97 -4.34
C LEU A 519 29.46 -1.51 -4.33
N LEU A 520 28.56 -1.18 -3.38
CA LEU A 520 28.10 0.20 -3.17
C LEU A 520 29.26 1.15 -2.88
N ALA A 521 30.20 0.78 -1.98
CA ALA A 521 31.33 1.62 -1.62
C ALA A 521 32.28 1.89 -2.79
N THR A 522 32.41 0.93 -3.73
CA THR A 522 33.28 1.05 -4.90
C THR A 522 32.70 1.99 -5.95
N TYR A 523 31.40 1.94 -6.20
CA TYR A 523 30.77 2.66 -7.31
C TYR A 523 29.95 3.88 -6.90
N PHE A 524 29.78 4.12 -5.59
CA PHE A 524 29.09 5.30 -5.09
C PHE A 524 29.98 6.07 -4.11
N LYS A 525 30.38 7.28 -4.48
CA LYS A 525 31.06 8.24 -3.61
C LYS A 525 30.10 9.38 -3.32
N GLU A 526 29.88 9.71 -2.03
CA GLU A 526 28.98 10.79 -1.59
C GLU A 526 27.55 10.71 -2.18
N GLY A 527 27.05 9.49 -2.44
CA GLY A 527 25.71 9.28 -3.01
C GLY A 527 25.60 9.50 -4.53
N LYS A 528 26.74 9.70 -5.21
CA LYS A 528 26.81 9.77 -6.68
C LYS A 528 27.47 8.51 -7.21
N LEU A 529 26.96 8.01 -8.34
CA LEU A 529 27.63 7.00 -9.14
C LEU A 529 28.92 7.63 -9.68
N ILE A 530 30.06 6.95 -9.45
CA ILE A 530 31.39 7.41 -9.94
C ILE A 530 31.53 7.01 -11.39
#